data_b51c9bcb3dd108ceb7e90108e73ac22e
#
_entry.id   b51c9bcb3dd108ceb7e90108e73ac22e
#
_cell.length_a   1.000
_cell.length_b   1.000
_cell.length_c   1.000
_cell.angle_alpha   90.00
_cell.angle_beta   90.00
_cell.angle_gamma   90.00
#
_symmetry.space_group_name_H-M   'P 1'
#
loop_
_entity.id
_entity.type
_entity.pdbx_description
1 polymer ?
#
loop_
_entity_poly.entity_id
_entity_poly.type
_entity_poly.pdbx_seq_one_letter_code
_entity_poly.pdbx_strand_id
1 'polypeptide(L)'
;MSEGGIKVRVFDMKHGLTEYENVKTVKIVSKDYNLLIMKDYLSVIGEIVGSVDIKGEDVDVSFNGIKAFYMNNKNVFNLMIEE
;
A
#
# COMPACT_ATOMS: atom_id res chain seq x y z
N MET A 1 -18.60 11.06 9.33
CA MET A 1 -18.01 10.78 9.14
C MET A 1 -17.46 10.19 8.39
N SER A 2 -16.96 10.20 7.97
CA SER A 2 -16.45 9.61 7.10
C SER A 2 -15.70 8.76 7.42
N GLU A 3 -15.55 7.97 7.35
CA GLU A 3 -14.82 7.25 7.50
C GLU A 3 -13.97 7.05 6.78
N GLY A 4 -13.19 7.46 6.57
CA GLY A 4 -12.05 7.42 5.88
C GLY A 4 -11.80 6.20 5.16
N GLY A 5 -10.74 6.03 4.60
CA GLY A 5 -10.41 4.83 3.88
C GLY A 5 -9.40 4.02 4.65
N ILE A 6 -8.36 3.68 3.92
CA ILE A 6 -7.29 2.86 4.45
C ILE A 6 -6.17 3.75 4.97
N LYS A 7 -5.54 3.35 6.04
CA LYS A 7 -4.31 3.97 6.48
C LYS A 7 -3.15 3.19 5.86
N VAL A 8 -2.26 3.90 5.18
CA VAL A 8 -1.12 3.26 4.53
C VAL A 8 0.16 3.69 5.21
N ARG A 9 0.97 2.72 5.58
CA ARG A 9 2.25 2.97 6.22
C ARG A 9 3.34 2.41 5.34
N VAL A 10 4.22 3.26 4.86
CA VAL A 10 5.31 2.88 3.97
C VAL A 10 6.61 3.00 4.72
N PHE A 11 7.33 1.91 4.80
CA PHE A 11 8.61 1.87 5.48
C PHE A 11 9.72 1.67 4.45
N ASP A 12 10.66 2.58 4.43
CA ASP A 12 11.73 2.62 3.44
C ASP A 12 13.03 2.85 4.20
N MET A 13 14.06 2.14 3.82
CA MET A 13 15.35 2.28 4.51
C MET A 13 15.92 3.68 4.42
N LYS A 14 15.64 4.37 3.32
CA LYS A 14 16.20 5.71 3.15
C LYS A 14 15.39 6.79 3.83
N HIS A 15 14.08 6.65 3.81
CA HIS A 15 13.20 7.72 4.27
C HIS A 15 12.48 7.41 5.57
N GLY A 16 12.64 6.18 6.09
CA GLY A 16 11.97 5.79 7.30
C GLY A 16 10.49 5.52 7.05
N LEU A 17 9.67 5.91 7.99
CA LEU A 17 8.24 5.63 7.94
C LEU A 17 7.48 6.84 7.43
N THR A 18 6.64 6.61 6.43
CA THR A 18 5.72 7.62 5.91
C THR A 18 4.31 7.07 6.03
N GLU A 19 3.39 7.88 6.50
CA GLU A 19 2.01 7.44 6.68
C GLU A 19 1.09 8.28 5.83
N TYR A 20 0.08 7.64 5.24
CA TYR A 20 -0.95 8.29 4.44
C TYR A 20 -2.30 7.91 5.01
N GLU A 21 -3.18 8.89 5.12
CA GLU A 21 -4.51 8.68 5.66
C GLU A 21 -5.54 8.82 4.55
N ASN A 22 -6.70 8.24 4.77
CA ASN A 22 -7.82 8.38 3.85
C ASN A 22 -7.50 7.91 2.44
N VAL A 23 -6.74 6.84 2.35
CA VAL A 23 -6.40 6.24 1.08
C VAL A 23 -7.59 5.43 0.60
N LYS A 24 -7.95 5.57 -0.66
CA LYS A 24 -9.08 4.87 -1.23
C LYS A 24 -8.71 3.55 -1.84
N THR A 25 -7.60 3.51 -2.54
CA THR A 25 -7.17 2.27 -3.19
C THR A 25 -5.66 2.11 -3.10
N VAL A 26 -5.24 0.86 -3.01
CA VAL A 26 -3.84 0.50 -3.15
C VAL A 26 -3.80 -0.55 -4.26
N LYS A 27 -3.19 -0.21 -5.37
CA LYS A 27 -3.12 -1.10 -6.51
C LYS A 27 -1.73 -1.70 -6.59
N ILE A 28 -1.66 -3.01 -6.54
CA ILE A 28 -0.40 -3.74 -6.58
C ILE A 28 -0.31 -4.43 -7.93
N VAL A 29 0.79 -4.17 -8.64
CA VAL A 29 1.09 -4.87 -9.88
C VAL A 29 2.41 -5.57 -9.68
N SER A 30 2.35 -6.86 -9.44
CA SER A 30 3.55 -7.66 -9.23
C SER A 30 3.76 -8.54 -10.44
N LYS A 31 4.94 -9.09 -10.58
CA LYS A 31 5.25 -9.87 -11.77
C LYS A 31 4.34 -11.08 -11.90
N ASP A 32 3.82 -11.60 -10.80
CA ASP A 32 3.01 -12.81 -10.83
C ASP A 32 1.52 -12.57 -10.58
N TYR A 33 1.13 -11.37 -10.20
CA TYR A 33 -0.28 -11.12 -9.88
C TYR A 33 -0.54 -9.63 -9.76
N ASN A 34 -1.83 -9.28 -9.83
CA ASN A 34 -2.30 -7.92 -9.58
C ASN A 34 -3.31 -7.98 -8.45
N LEU A 35 -3.35 -6.94 -7.65
CA LEU A 35 -4.24 -6.89 -6.52
C LEU A 35 -4.69 -5.46 -6.31
N LEU A 36 -5.99 -5.28 -6.03
CA LEU A 36 -6.53 -3.97 -5.71
C LEU A 36 -7.12 -4.04 -4.32
N ILE A 37 -6.57 -3.27 -3.41
CA ILE A 37 -7.00 -3.25 -2.02
C ILE A 37 -7.81 -1.99 -1.78
N MET A 38 -8.99 -2.16 -1.21
CA MET A 38 -9.88 -1.07 -0.86
C MET A 38 -10.32 -1.26 0.58
N LYS A 39 -11.11 -0.33 1.06
CA LYS A 39 -11.61 -0.41 2.43
C LYS A 39 -12.33 -1.75 2.65
N ASP A 40 -12.09 -2.32 3.81
CA ASP A 40 -12.70 -3.58 4.24
C ASP A 40 -12.25 -4.78 3.41
N TYR A 41 -11.10 -4.66 2.79
CA TYR A 41 -10.52 -5.78 2.07
C TYR A 41 -10.04 -6.84 3.07
N LEU A 42 -9.90 -8.05 2.59
CA LEU A 42 -9.45 -9.18 3.41
C LEU A 42 -8.05 -8.93 3.95
N SER A 43 -7.75 -9.55 5.07
CA SER A 43 -6.39 -9.57 5.58
C SER A 43 -5.54 -10.38 4.63
N VAL A 44 -4.42 -9.83 4.23
CA VAL A 44 -3.54 -10.47 3.26
C VAL A 44 -2.11 -10.03 3.51
N ILE A 45 -1.21 -10.93 3.24
CA ILE A 45 0.23 -10.66 3.38
C ILE A 45 0.89 -11.21 2.14
N GLY A 46 1.89 -10.52 1.64
CA GLY A 46 2.55 -10.98 0.43
C GLY A 46 3.80 -10.22 0.09
N GLU A 47 4.32 -10.54 -1.08
CA GLU A 47 5.55 -9.94 -1.59
C GLU A 47 5.26 -9.33 -2.95
N ILE A 48 5.86 -8.18 -3.22
CA ILE A 48 5.68 -7.46 -4.46
C ILE A 48 7.02 -7.34 -5.17
N VAL A 49 7.01 -7.68 -6.45
CA VAL A 49 8.13 -7.35 -7.34
C VAL A 49 7.48 -6.62 -8.50
N GLY A 50 7.46 -5.31 -8.45
CA GLY A 50 6.75 -4.52 -9.46
C GLY A 50 6.44 -3.13 -8.96
N SER A 51 5.17 -2.77 -8.95
CA SER A 51 4.79 -1.42 -8.58
C SER A 51 3.60 -1.40 -7.65
N VAL A 52 3.46 -0.29 -6.94
CA VAL A 52 2.35 -0.04 -6.03
C VAL A 52 1.88 1.39 -6.25
N ASP A 53 0.59 1.55 -6.49
CA ASP A 53 -0.03 2.86 -6.64
C ASP A 53 -0.96 3.09 -5.45
N ILE A 54 -0.78 4.19 -4.77
CA ILE A 54 -1.56 4.55 -3.60
C ILE A 54 -2.36 5.80 -3.94
N LYS A 55 -3.67 5.70 -3.93
CA LYS A 55 -4.54 6.81 -4.32
C LYS A 55 -5.61 7.08 -3.30
N GLY A 56 -5.83 8.33 -3.03
CA GLY A 56 -6.87 8.78 -2.11
C GLY A 56 -7.27 10.19 -2.47
N GLU A 57 -8.00 10.84 -1.57
CA GLU A 57 -8.47 12.18 -1.82
C GLU A 57 -7.32 13.15 -1.99
N ASP A 58 -6.35 13.07 -1.11
CA ASP A 58 -5.21 13.97 -1.14
C ASP A 58 -3.91 13.22 -1.34
N VAL A 59 -3.99 11.98 -1.81
CA VAL A 59 -2.82 11.13 -1.93
C VAL A 59 -2.78 10.53 -3.33
N ASP A 60 -1.64 10.66 -3.98
CA ASP A 60 -1.44 10.07 -5.29
C ASP A 60 0.06 9.76 -5.37
N VAL A 61 0.43 8.58 -4.95
CA VAL A 61 1.83 8.18 -4.84
C VAL A 61 2.03 6.87 -5.56
N SER A 62 3.12 6.75 -6.27
CA SER A 62 3.45 5.53 -7.00
C SER A 62 4.87 5.13 -6.69
N PHE A 63 5.08 3.83 -6.52
CA PHE A 63 6.40 3.24 -6.38
C PHE A 63 6.56 2.25 -7.52
N ASN A 64 7.58 2.42 -8.33
CA ASN A 64 7.80 1.57 -9.50
C ASN A 64 9.12 0.83 -9.37
N GLY A 65 9.13 -0.40 -9.88
CA GLY A 65 10.36 -1.19 -9.89
C GLY A 65 10.88 -1.49 -8.51
N ILE A 66 9.99 -1.80 -7.58
CA ILE A 66 10.38 -2.06 -6.21
C ILE A 66 10.22 -3.53 -5.86
N LYS A 67 10.90 -3.92 -4.80
CA LYS A 67 10.73 -5.20 -4.18
C LYS A 67 10.33 -4.92 -2.74
N ALA A 68 9.22 -5.46 -2.32
CA ALA A 68 8.66 -5.09 -1.03
C ALA A 68 7.83 -6.22 -0.44
N PHE A 69 7.58 -6.13 0.85
CA PHE A 69 6.63 -6.98 1.52
C PHE A 69 5.47 -6.12 1.98
N TYR A 70 4.29 -6.68 2.03
CA TYR A 70 3.14 -5.92 2.49
C TYR A 70 2.24 -6.76 3.37
N MET A 71 1.47 -6.08 4.19
CA MET A 71 0.47 -6.72 5.01
C MET A 71 -0.71 -5.78 5.11
N ASN A 72 -1.89 -6.27 4.77
CA ASN A 72 -3.13 -5.53 4.93
C ASN A 72 -3.96 -6.18 6.00
N ASN A 73 -4.38 -5.41 7.00
CA ASN A 73 -5.16 -5.93 8.08
C ASN A 73 -6.03 -4.82 8.65
N LYS A 74 -7.34 -5.02 8.63
CA LYS A 74 -8.30 -4.10 9.25
C LYS A 74 -8.08 -2.66 8.80
N ASN A 75 -8.02 -2.47 7.51
CA ASN A 75 -7.88 -1.15 6.89
C ASN A 75 -6.58 -0.45 7.21
N VAL A 76 -5.55 -1.22 7.55
CA VAL A 76 -4.20 -0.70 7.68
C VAL A 76 -3.32 -1.50 6.73
N PHE A 77 -2.74 -0.81 5.78
CA PHE A 77 -1.85 -1.42 4.79
C PHE A 77 -0.42 -1.02 5.11
N ASN A 78 0.41 -2.01 5.37
CA ASN A 78 1.82 -1.77 5.67
C ASN A 78 2.65 -2.22 4.48
N LEU A 79 3.54 -1.35 4.02
CA LEU A 79 4.42 -1.65 2.90
C LEU A 79 5.85 -1.46 3.36
N MET A 80 6.64 -2.51 3.25
CA MET A 80 8.06 -2.45 3.63
C MET A 80 8.90 -2.64 2.39
N ILE A 81 9.52 -1.57 1.95
CA ILE A 81 10.28 -1.57 0.71
C ILE A 81 11.70 -2.06 1.00
N GLU A 82 12.08 -3.06 0.23
CA GLU A 82 13.41 -3.64 0.33
C GLU A 82 14.30 -2.94 -0.68
N GLU A 83 15.47 -2.59 -0.29
CA GLU A 83 16.34 -1.90 -1.24
C GLU A 83 17.36 -2.81 -1.85
#